data_470c998e6c0d189804c4c1f757cc1c82
#
_entry.id   470c998e6c0d189804c4c1f757cc1c82
#
_cell.length_a   1.000
_cell.length_b   1.000
_cell.length_c   1.000
_cell.angle_alpha   90.00
_cell.angle_beta   90.00
_cell.angle_gamma   90.00
#
_symmetry.space_group_name_H-M   'P 1'
#
loop_
_entity.id
_entity.type
_entity.pdbx_description
1 polymer ?
#
loop_
_entity_poly.entity_id
_entity_poly.type
_entity_poly.pdbx_seq_one_letter_code
_entity_poly.pdbx_strand_id
1 'polypeptide(L)'
;KFVDEVYCLSVNDSFVMNAWFRDQNITKVKPIGDGEGKFTKEMNMLVNKPKQGFGMRSWRYSAFIDNCEVVKLFIENGKNDESNDNDPFKVSDVNTMLNYLKG
;
A
#
# COMPACT_ATOMS: atom_id res chain seq x y z
N LYS A 1 -6.90 -14.20 13.52
CA LYS A 1 -7.54 -12.96 13.92
C LYS A 1 -8.59 -12.54 12.92
N PHE A 2 -9.62 -11.87 13.40
CA PHE A 2 -10.73 -11.43 12.57
C PHE A 2 -10.44 -10.07 11.95
N VAL A 3 -10.72 -9.91 10.67
CA VAL A 3 -10.53 -8.65 9.96
C VAL A 3 -11.88 -8.18 9.44
N ASP A 4 -12.28 -6.96 9.83
CA ASP A 4 -13.55 -6.41 9.42
C ASP A 4 -13.54 -5.90 7.98
N GLU A 5 -12.48 -5.24 7.57
CA GLU A 5 -12.37 -4.66 6.24
C GLU A 5 -10.96 -4.69 5.71
N VAL A 6 -10.83 -4.75 4.40
CA VAL A 6 -9.54 -4.71 3.70
C VAL A 6 -9.54 -3.52 2.76
N TYR A 7 -8.47 -2.74 2.82
CA TYR A 7 -8.29 -1.55 1.98
C TYR A 7 -7.04 -1.68 1.13
N CYS A 8 -7.08 -1.10 -0.05
CA CYS A 8 -5.89 -0.88 -0.87
C CYS A 8 -5.69 0.62 -1.02
N LEU A 9 -4.56 1.12 -0.57
CA LEU A 9 -4.24 2.53 -0.59
C LEU A 9 -3.10 2.79 -1.57
N SER A 10 -3.21 3.85 -2.33
CA SER A 10 -2.17 4.25 -3.27
C SER A 10 -2.13 5.77 -3.37
N VAL A 11 -0.97 6.32 -3.76
CA VAL A 11 -0.83 7.74 -4.02
C VAL A 11 -1.36 8.02 -5.43
N ASN A 12 -2.68 7.95 -5.53
CA ASN A 12 -3.45 8.25 -6.75
C ASN A 12 -4.75 8.89 -6.34
N ASP A 13 -5.41 9.60 -7.26
CA ASP A 13 -6.72 10.16 -6.96
C ASP A 13 -7.81 9.07 -7.01
N SER A 14 -8.99 9.42 -6.54
CA SER A 14 -10.10 8.46 -6.45
C SER A 14 -10.59 7.99 -7.83
N PHE A 15 -10.46 8.82 -8.85
CA PHE A 15 -10.86 8.41 -10.20
C PHE A 15 -9.95 7.31 -10.75
N VAL A 16 -8.65 7.44 -10.53
CA VAL A 16 -7.68 6.42 -10.94
C VAL A 16 -7.91 5.13 -10.16
N MET A 17 -8.12 5.23 -8.85
CA MET A 17 -8.38 4.06 -8.01
C MET A 17 -9.65 3.32 -8.44
N ASN A 18 -10.71 4.06 -8.73
CA ASN A 18 -11.96 3.45 -9.17
C ASN A 18 -11.81 2.77 -10.54
N ALA A 19 -11.09 3.39 -11.47
CA ALA A 19 -10.85 2.80 -12.79
C ALA A 19 -10.02 1.52 -12.67
N TRP A 20 -8.98 1.52 -11.84
CA TRP A 20 -8.12 0.36 -11.62
C TRP A 20 -8.93 -0.80 -11.02
N PHE A 21 -9.71 -0.52 -9.98
CA PHE A 21 -10.52 -1.55 -9.32
C PHE A 21 -11.59 -2.11 -10.25
N ARG A 22 -12.19 -1.25 -11.08
CA ARG A 22 -13.15 -1.71 -12.10
C ARG A 22 -12.48 -2.60 -13.14
N ASP A 23 -11.30 -2.21 -13.61
CA ASP A 23 -10.54 -2.98 -14.59
C ASP A 23 -10.20 -4.37 -14.05
N GLN A 24 -9.88 -4.47 -12.77
CA GLN A 24 -9.50 -5.73 -12.12
C GLN A 24 -10.70 -6.48 -11.52
N ASN A 25 -11.91 -5.97 -11.66
CA ASN A 25 -13.12 -6.56 -11.09
C ASN A 25 -13.02 -6.78 -9.57
N ILE A 26 -12.42 -5.82 -8.85
CA ILE A 26 -12.25 -5.93 -7.41
C ILE A 26 -13.49 -5.37 -6.72
N THR A 27 -14.12 -6.17 -5.87
CA THR A 27 -15.36 -5.79 -5.19
C THR A 27 -15.28 -5.87 -3.66
N LYS A 28 -14.39 -6.70 -3.11
CA LYS A 28 -14.31 -6.92 -1.66
C LYS A 28 -13.26 -6.06 -0.96
N VAL A 29 -12.28 -5.58 -1.68
CA VAL A 29 -11.27 -4.67 -1.17
C VAL A 29 -11.70 -3.26 -1.51
N LYS A 30 -11.60 -2.34 -0.55
CA LYS A 30 -12.01 -0.95 -0.76
C LYS A 30 -10.81 -0.09 -1.16
N PRO A 31 -10.95 0.74 -2.19
CA PRO A 31 -9.86 1.63 -2.61
C PRO A 31 -9.78 2.88 -1.72
N ILE A 32 -8.56 3.31 -1.43
CA ILE A 32 -8.31 4.61 -0.80
C ILE A 32 -7.32 5.37 -1.69
N GLY A 33 -7.75 6.51 -2.20
CA GLY A 33 -6.89 7.40 -2.97
C GLY A 33 -6.22 8.42 -2.05
N ASP A 34 -4.91 8.29 -1.87
CA ASP A 34 -4.11 9.24 -1.09
C ASP A 34 -3.36 10.15 -2.07
N GLY A 35 -4.12 10.90 -2.88
CA GLY A 35 -3.57 11.69 -3.99
C GLY A 35 -2.52 12.71 -3.59
N GLU A 36 -2.63 13.28 -2.40
CA GLU A 36 -1.66 14.24 -1.89
C GLU A 36 -0.50 13.58 -1.13
N GLY A 37 -0.58 12.27 -0.90
CA GLY A 37 0.46 11.54 -0.19
C GLY A 37 0.53 11.80 1.30
N LYS A 38 -0.47 12.43 1.88
CA LYS A 38 -0.44 12.80 3.31
C LYS A 38 -0.39 11.59 4.24
N PHE A 39 -1.29 10.65 4.03
CA PHE A 39 -1.32 9.44 4.84
C PHE A 39 -0.05 8.62 4.62
N THR A 40 0.37 8.50 3.37
CA THR A 40 1.58 7.77 3.01
C THR A 40 2.81 8.38 3.68
N LYS A 41 2.88 9.71 3.73
CA LYS A 41 3.96 10.41 4.42
C LYS A 41 3.95 10.12 5.91
N GLU A 42 2.79 10.18 6.54
CA GLU A 42 2.65 9.90 7.97
C GLU A 42 3.01 8.46 8.32
N MET A 43 2.76 7.53 7.41
CA MET A 43 3.18 6.14 7.57
C MET A 43 4.67 5.94 7.27
N ASN A 44 5.39 7.00 6.90
CA ASN A 44 6.80 6.96 6.54
C ASN A 44 7.08 6.07 5.32
N MET A 45 6.15 6.06 4.39
CA MET A 45 6.22 5.22 3.19
C MET A 45 6.30 6.02 1.90
N LEU A 46 6.35 7.36 1.98
CA LEU A 46 6.39 8.20 0.80
C LEU A 46 7.78 8.17 0.19
N VAL A 47 7.84 7.91 -1.11
CA VAL A 47 9.08 7.89 -1.87
C VAL A 47 8.92 8.70 -3.14
N ASN A 48 10.04 9.20 -3.68
CA ASN A 48 10.03 9.96 -4.92
C ASN A 48 10.66 9.13 -6.03
N LYS A 49 9.94 8.90 -7.12
CA LYS A 49 10.37 8.08 -8.24
C LYS A 49 10.38 8.90 -9.55
N PRO A 50 11.28 9.89 -9.67
CA PRO A 50 11.23 10.83 -10.79
C PRO A 50 11.60 10.22 -12.15
N LYS A 51 12.50 9.24 -12.20
CA LYS A 51 12.93 8.68 -13.49
C LYS A 51 11.83 7.91 -14.21
N GLN A 52 10.91 7.30 -13.47
CA GLN A 52 9.77 6.64 -14.09
C GLN A 52 8.65 7.64 -14.40
N GLY A 53 8.82 8.90 -14.07
CA GLY A 53 7.78 9.91 -14.22
C GLY A 53 6.67 9.78 -13.21
N PHE A 54 6.87 8.99 -12.15
CA PHE A 54 5.81 8.77 -11.16
C PHE A 54 5.73 9.89 -10.11
N GLY A 55 6.84 10.54 -9.80
CA GLY A 55 6.89 11.52 -8.72
C GLY A 55 6.74 10.85 -7.36
N MET A 56 5.99 11.48 -6.46
CA MET A 56 5.80 10.96 -5.11
C MET A 56 4.82 9.80 -5.12
N ARG A 57 5.24 8.70 -4.54
CA ARG A 57 4.45 7.45 -4.49
C ARG A 57 4.64 6.78 -3.15
N SER A 58 3.88 5.70 -2.91
CA SER A 58 4.02 4.90 -1.71
C SER A 58 4.97 3.75 -1.94
N TRP A 59 5.88 3.56 -1.00
CA TRP A 59 6.63 2.31 -0.91
C TRP A 59 5.67 1.17 -0.58
N ARG A 60 5.99 -0.03 -1.00
CA ARG A 60 5.07 -1.16 -0.85
C ARG A 60 5.15 -1.75 0.56
N TYR A 61 4.00 -1.86 1.19
CA TYR A 61 3.88 -2.44 2.52
C TYR A 61 2.48 -2.99 2.73
N SER A 62 2.30 -3.82 3.76
CA SER A 62 0.98 -4.17 4.26
C SER A 62 0.92 -3.90 5.76
N ALA A 63 -0.27 -3.61 6.26
CA ALA A 63 -0.46 -3.23 7.66
C ALA A 63 -1.71 -3.88 8.22
N PHE A 64 -1.62 -4.37 9.44
CA PHE A 64 -2.78 -4.74 10.23
C PHE A 64 -3.01 -3.66 11.27
N ILE A 65 -4.18 -3.04 11.22
CA ILE A 65 -4.54 -1.92 12.08
C ILE A 65 -5.76 -2.32 12.89
N ASP A 66 -5.68 -2.14 14.21
CA ASP A 66 -6.78 -2.44 15.11
C ASP A 66 -7.03 -1.23 16.00
N ASN A 67 -8.25 -0.75 16.00
CA ASN A 67 -8.67 0.39 16.82
C ASN A 67 -7.76 1.61 16.64
N CYS A 68 -7.47 1.93 15.38
CA CYS A 68 -6.61 3.06 14.99
C CYS A 68 -5.14 2.90 15.36
N GLU A 69 -4.72 1.73 15.79
CA GLU A 69 -3.33 1.46 16.09
C GLU A 69 -2.73 0.48 15.08
N VAL A 70 -1.54 0.78 14.60
CA VAL A 70 -0.81 -0.13 13.73
C VAL A 70 -0.24 -1.27 14.58
N VAL A 71 -0.77 -2.46 14.40
CA VAL A 71 -0.38 -3.64 15.17
C VAL A 71 0.78 -4.36 14.52
N LYS A 72 0.79 -4.44 13.20
CA LYS A 72 1.83 -5.14 12.45
C LYS A 72 2.06 -4.49 11.11
N LEU A 73 3.33 -4.34 10.74
CA LEU A 73 3.73 -3.86 9.42
C LEU A 73 4.64 -4.88 8.77
N PHE A 74 4.40 -5.13 7.48
CA PHE A 74 5.34 -5.86 6.63
C PHE A 74 5.79 -4.87 5.56
N ILE A 75 7.02 -4.41 5.66
CA ILE A 75 7.58 -3.38 4.79
C ILE A 75 8.62 -4.02 3.88
N GLU A 76 8.52 -3.79 2.58
CA GLU A 76 9.52 -4.29 1.65
C GLU A 76 10.87 -3.64 1.95
N ASN A 77 11.94 -4.43 1.80
CA ASN A 77 13.28 -3.95 2.10
C ASN A 77 13.78 -2.97 1.05
N GLY A 78 14.68 -2.09 1.45
CA GLY A 78 15.37 -1.21 0.53
C GLY A 78 14.64 0.05 0.14
N LYS A 79 13.73 0.54 0.99
CA LYS A 79 12.99 1.77 0.70
C LYS A 79 13.94 2.89 0.29
N ASN A 80 13.66 3.51 -0.87
CA ASN A 80 14.52 4.54 -1.42
C ASN A 80 13.77 5.45 -2.37
N ASP A 81 14.37 6.62 -2.64
CA ASP A 81 13.86 7.59 -3.58
C ASP A 81 14.51 7.44 -4.97
N GLU A 82 15.30 6.40 -5.18
CA GLU A 82 15.98 6.19 -6.45
C GLU A 82 15.04 5.53 -7.44
N SER A 83 15.40 5.72 -8.71
CA SER A 83 14.59 5.17 -9.76
C SER A 83 15.12 3.88 -10.32
N ASN A 84 16.03 3.25 -9.64
CA ASN A 84 16.45 1.96 -10.03
C ASN A 84 15.40 1.04 -9.59
N ASP A 85 14.99 0.30 -10.27
CA ASP A 85 14.09 -0.60 -10.33
C ASP A 85 13.86 -1.62 -9.44
N ASN A 86 14.23 -1.60 -8.28
CA ASN A 86 13.85 -2.51 -7.27
C ASN A 86 12.47 -2.14 -6.76
N ASP A 87 11.52 -2.90 -7.19
CA ASP A 87 10.14 -2.81 -6.74
C ASP A 87 9.80 -4.15 -6.08
N PRO A 88 10.36 -4.42 -4.89
CA PRO A 88 10.23 -5.74 -4.28
C PRO A 88 8.82 -6.04 -3.83
N PHE A 89 8.45 -7.31 -3.94
CA PHE A 89 7.16 -7.80 -3.49
C PHE A 89 7.36 -9.17 -2.83
N LYS A 90 8.00 -9.18 -1.68
CA LYS A 90 8.39 -10.41 -0.99
C LYS A 90 7.69 -10.63 0.35
N VAL A 91 7.40 -9.55 1.06
CA VAL A 91 6.84 -9.65 2.42
C VAL A 91 5.51 -8.92 2.59
N SER A 92 5.13 -8.06 1.66
CA SER A 92 3.88 -7.29 1.75
C SER A 92 2.71 -7.97 1.06
N ASP A 93 2.89 -9.19 0.58
CA ASP A 93 1.86 -9.94 -0.11
C ASP A 93 0.77 -10.43 0.85
N VAL A 94 -0.37 -10.77 0.27
CA VAL A 94 -1.53 -11.19 1.04
C VAL A 94 -1.27 -12.46 1.85
N ASN A 95 -0.51 -13.40 1.31
CA ASN A 95 -0.24 -14.65 2.00
C ASN A 95 0.58 -14.45 3.26
N THR A 96 1.56 -13.55 3.24
CA THR A 96 2.35 -13.21 4.42
C THR A 96 1.47 -12.64 5.52
N MET A 97 0.58 -11.72 5.16
CA MET A 97 -0.34 -11.13 6.14
C MET A 97 -1.33 -12.17 6.67
N LEU A 98 -1.89 -13.02 5.79
CA LEU A 98 -2.83 -14.06 6.21
C LEU A 98 -2.17 -15.06 7.16
N ASN A 99 -0.93 -15.44 6.91
CA ASN A 99 -0.19 -16.33 7.80
C ASN A 99 0.01 -15.70 9.18
N TYR A 100 0.33 -14.42 9.23
CA TYR A 100 0.42 -13.70 10.49
C TYR A 100 -0.93 -13.69 11.23
N LEU A 101 -2.02 -13.41 10.52
CA LEU A 101 -3.35 -13.31 11.13
C LEU A 101 -3.86 -14.66 11.64
N LYS A 102 -3.44 -15.74 11.04
CA LYS A 102 -3.83 -17.09 11.49
C LYS A 102 -3.19 -17.49 12.81
N GLY A 103 -2.11 -16.84 13.12
CA GLY A 103 -1.53 -17.11 14.35
C GLY A 103 -0.33 -17.36 14.74
#